data_4a210eecbe7d0e43d471a63c828c46d3
#
_entry.id   4a210eecbe7d0e43d471a63c828c46d3
#
_cell.length_a   1.000
_cell.length_b   1.000
_cell.length_c   1.000
_cell.angle_alpha   90.00
_cell.angle_beta   90.00
_cell.angle_gamma   90.00
#
_symmetry.space_group_name_H-M   'P 1'
#
loop_
_entity.id
_entity.type
_entity.pdbx_description
1 polymer ?
#
loop_
_entity_poly.entity_id
_entity_poly.type
_entity_poly.pdbx_seq_one_letter_code
_entity_poly.pdbx_strand_id
1 'polypeptide(L)'
;MTTRTTQSGIIETLAGNGEPGYAGDGGPAGAASLNEPKGLCVDREGNLYIADSENHVVRRVDRVTGIITTVAGVCPSGATGPAVPEPPVAAQAEEDEDPFADHSGDSTKAYTQVTDLSGTVRYVTGGRLTVEHDSGDGGPARRARLNFPSAVAVDRAGNLYIADTMNHRVRKVDAATGIITNVAGTGQARYYGDDGPAVSAAINEPTGLAVSDEALYIADQSNNRVRRVDLATGVITTVAGDGTAAYSGDQVSAVQASLAGPSGVALGGDGVVYVADTFNSRIRSVDPATGQIATVAGDGGTYRYQGPAEPSSPSLSRPAGIAVGSDGNVYMTDSDSHLIRVWNGRSKTISRLSGTGVAQFGGDGGDALAGSLSYPFGVAVDASGTVYVADTFNHRIRVLTATA
;
A
#
# COMPACT_ATOMS: atom_id res chain seq x y z
N MET A 1 -41.50 4.11 11.64
CA MET A 1 -40.08 3.76 11.63
C MET A 1 -39.45 4.56 10.50
N THR A 2 -38.82 5.65 10.82
CA THR A 2 -38.17 6.55 9.87
C THR A 2 -36.89 5.84 9.40
N THR A 3 -36.88 5.36 8.17
CA THR A 3 -35.66 4.97 7.46
C THR A 3 -34.73 6.19 7.47
N ARG A 4 -33.67 6.17 8.27
CA ARG A 4 -32.54 7.07 8.07
C ARG A 4 -31.98 6.73 6.68
N THR A 5 -32.32 7.54 5.70
CA THR A 5 -31.56 7.67 4.47
C THR A 5 -30.10 7.87 4.88
N THR A 6 -29.23 6.99 4.45
CA THR A 6 -27.78 7.21 4.55
C THR A 6 -27.50 8.55 3.91
N GLN A 7 -27.11 9.52 4.72
CA GLN A 7 -26.78 10.87 4.27
C GLN A 7 -25.56 10.70 3.36
N SER A 8 -25.72 11.03 2.08
CA SER A 8 -24.63 11.01 1.11
C SER A 8 -23.59 12.03 1.51
N GLY A 9 -22.32 11.64 1.51
CA GLY A 9 -21.20 12.53 1.79
C GLY A 9 -20.88 13.43 0.59
N ILE A 10 -20.01 14.39 0.79
CA ILE A 10 -19.43 15.21 -0.28
C ILE A 10 -18.12 14.56 -0.73
N ILE A 11 -17.86 14.57 -2.04
CA ILE A 11 -16.58 14.15 -2.63
C ILE A 11 -15.81 15.38 -3.10
N GLU A 12 -14.51 15.43 -2.78
CA GLU A 12 -13.61 16.50 -3.21
C GLU A 12 -12.23 15.95 -3.57
N THR A 13 -11.46 16.69 -4.39
CA THR A 13 -10.05 16.41 -4.63
C THR A 13 -9.21 17.03 -3.51
N LEU A 14 -8.44 16.21 -2.80
CA LEU A 14 -7.49 16.65 -1.78
C LEU A 14 -6.08 16.87 -2.35
N ALA A 15 -5.61 15.97 -3.18
CA ALA A 15 -4.28 16.03 -3.79
C ALA A 15 -4.29 15.53 -5.23
N GLY A 16 -3.37 16.02 -6.03
CA GLY A 16 -3.28 15.69 -7.45
C GLY A 16 -4.10 16.63 -8.34
N ASN A 17 -3.48 17.11 -9.42
CA ASN A 17 -4.12 17.98 -10.42
C ASN A 17 -4.73 17.19 -11.60
N GLY A 18 -4.49 15.87 -11.65
CA GLY A 18 -4.95 14.96 -12.69
C GLY A 18 -3.98 14.74 -13.85
N GLU A 19 -2.89 15.50 -13.89
CA GLU A 19 -1.82 15.25 -14.86
C GLU A 19 -0.83 14.24 -14.25
N PRO A 20 -0.54 13.13 -14.94
CA PRO A 20 0.44 12.16 -14.47
C PRO A 20 1.83 12.78 -14.43
N GLY A 21 2.57 12.53 -13.36
CA GLY A 21 3.94 13.03 -13.22
C GLY A 21 4.33 13.32 -11.79
N TYR A 22 5.54 13.84 -11.59
CA TYR A 22 6.10 14.20 -10.30
C TYR A 22 6.38 15.71 -10.24
N ALA A 23 5.54 16.43 -9.52
CA ALA A 23 5.70 17.87 -9.30
C ALA A 23 5.00 18.34 -8.02
N GLY A 24 5.26 19.58 -7.63
CA GLY A 24 4.51 20.30 -6.61
C GLY A 24 4.95 20.06 -5.17
N ASP A 25 6.12 19.42 -4.92
CA ASP A 25 6.68 19.30 -3.56
C ASP A 25 6.92 20.68 -2.94
N GLY A 26 6.50 20.83 -1.68
CA GLY A 26 6.57 22.09 -0.95
C GLY A 26 5.44 23.07 -1.27
N GLY A 27 4.51 22.69 -2.13
CA GLY A 27 3.32 23.48 -2.51
C GLY A 27 2.00 22.84 -2.08
N PRO A 28 0.86 23.47 -2.47
CA PRO A 28 -0.47 22.93 -2.19
C PRO A 28 -0.68 21.55 -2.83
N ALA A 29 -1.21 20.62 -2.07
CA ALA A 29 -1.39 19.22 -2.52
C ALA A 29 -2.31 19.09 -3.75
N GLY A 30 -3.35 19.89 -3.85
CA GLY A 30 -4.28 19.90 -5.00
C GLY A 30 -3.65 20.39 -6.31
N ALA A 31 -2.50 21.10 -6.24
CA ALA A 31 -1.76 21.58 -7.42
C ALA A 31 -0.61 20.64 -7.82
N ALA A 32 -0.30 19.64 -7.02
CA ALA A 32 0.78 18.69 -7.29
C ALA A 32 0.39 17.70 -8.41
N SER A 33 1.38 17.18 -9.12
CA SER A 33 1.19 16.02 -10.01
C SER A 33 1.52 14.74 -9.24
N LEU A 34 0.63 13.76 -9.33
CA LEU A 34 0.78 12.39 -8.85
C LEU A 34 0.77 11.45 -10.05
N ASN A 35 1.31 10.24 -9.89
CA ASN A 35 1.27 9.26 -10.96
C ASN A 35 0.85 7.88 -10.43
N GLU A 36 -0.38 7.49 -10.75
CA GLU A 36 -1.02 6.26 -10.27
C GLU A 36 -0.84 6.03 -8.76
N PRO A 37 -1.34 6.98 -7.92
CA PRO A 37 -1.28 6.78 -6.48
C PRO A 37 -2.07 5.51 -6.10
N LYS A 38 -1.49 4.67 -5.22
CA LYS A 38 -2.10 3.40 -4.80
C LYS A 38 -2.46 3.42 -3.32
N GLY A 39 -1.58 3.00 -2.45
CA GLY A 39 -1.86 2.87 -1.03
C GLY A 39 -1.88 4.19 -0.28
N LEU A 40 -2.75 4.27 0.71
CA LEU A 40 -2.95 5.43 1.58
C LEU A 40 -2.92 5.02 3.04
N CYS A 41 -2.41 5.89 3.90
CA CYS A 41 -2.67 5.82 5.34
C CYS A 41 -2.70 7.23 5.95
N VAL A 42 -3.37 7.34 7.10
CA VAL A 42 -3.47 8.58 7.87
C VAL A 42 -2.81 8.36 9.22
N ASP A 43 -1.93 9.27 9.63
CA ASP A 43 -1.35 9.25 10.97
C ASP A 43 -2.30 9.83 12.03
N ARG A 44 -1.88 9.81 13.29
CA ARG A 44 -2.68 10.31 14.42
C ARG A 44 -2.91 11.81 14.39
N GLU A 45 -2.01 12.55 13.78
CA GLU A 45 -2.08 13.99 13.57
C GLU A 45 -3.01 14.32 12.39
N GLY A 46 -3.41 13.32 11.61
CA GLY A 46 -4.27 13.43 10.43
C GLY A 46 -3.53 13.76 9.14
N ASN A 47 -2.20 13.62 9.12
CA ASN A 47 -1.44 13.75 7.87
C ASN A 47 -1.67 12.52 6.99
N LEU A 48 -1.83 12.74 5.70
CA LEU A 48 -2.05 11.67 4.74
C LEU A 48 -0.73 11.28 4.05
N TYR A 49 -0.42 9.99 4.07
CA TYR A 49 0.70 9.42 3.32
C TYR A 49 0.17 8.70 2.08
N ILE A 50 0.87 8.85 0.97
CA ILE A 50 0.46 8.41 -0.36
C ILE A 50 1.62 7.63 -0.99
N ALA A 51 1.39 6.38 -1.34
CA ALA A 51 2.28 5.64 -2.24
C ALA A 51 2.06 6.16 -3.68
N ASP A 52 2.91 7.07 -4.14
CA ASP A 52 2.89 7.68 -5.47
C ASP A 52 3.68 6.75 -6.41
N SER A 53 3.02 5.68 -6.85
CA SER A 53 3.60 4.41 -7.25
C SER A 53 4.51 4.52 -8.48
N GLU A 54 4.01 5.10 -9.58
CA GLU A 54 4.77 5.27 -10.83
C GLU A 54 5.86 6.34 -10.71
N ASN A 55 5.80 7.18 -9.67
CA ASN A 55 6.87 8.12 -9.33
C ASN A 55 7.93 7.50 -8.40
N HIS A 56 7.75 6.27 -7.94
CA HIS A 56 8.66 5.54 -7.06
C HIS A 56 8.96 6.28 -5.75
N VAL A 57 7.98 7.00 -5.22
CA VAL A 57 8.12 7.80 -3.99
C VAL A 57 6.93 7.62 -3.06
N VAL A 58 7.11 8.01 -1.80
CA VAL A 58 6.01 8.23 -0.86
C VAL A 58 5.90 9.71 -0.57
N ARG A 59 4.68 10.25 -0.76
CA ARG A 59 4.34 11.65 -0.51
C ARG A 59 3.56 11.77 0.80
N ARG A 60 3.68 12.90 1.49
CA ARG A 60 2.90 13.24 2.68
C ARG A 60 2.19 14.58 2.44
N VAL A 61 0.89 14.60 2.71
CA VAL A 61 0.10 15.85 2.78
C VAL A 61 -0.06 16.22 4.25
N ASP A 62 0.43 17.39 4.61
CA ASP A 62 0.28 17.94 5.95
C ASP A 62 -1.16 18.42 6.16
N ARG A 63 -1.82 17.93 7.21
CA ARG A 63 -3.21 18.20 7.48
C ARG A 63 -3.50 19.69 7.71
N VAL A 64 -2.59 20.41 8.36
CA VAL A 64 -2.80 21.79 8.80
C VAL A 64 -2.54 22.76 7.67
N THR A 65 -1.45 22.54 6.92
CA THR A 65 -1.00 23.46 5.86
C THR A 65 -1.51 23.09 4.48
N GLY A 66 -1.95 21.84 4.27
CA GLY A 66 -2.31 21.31 2.96
C GLY A 66 -1.12 21.16 2.00
N ILE A 67 0.11 21.26 2.52
CA ILE A 67 1.33 21.16 1.72
C ILE A 67 1.70 19.70 1.53
N ILE A 68 2.05 19.33 0.28
CA ILE A 68 2.57 18.00 -0.06
C ILE A 68 4.09 18.00 -0.10
N THR A 69 4.70 16.92 0.39
CA THR A 69 6.17 16.73 0.37
C THR A 69 6.50 15.26 0.16
N THR A 70 7.60 14.98 -0.53
CA THR A 70 8.18 13.63 -0.60
C THR A 70 8.87 13.28 0.73
N VAL A 71 8.55 12.13 1.29
CA VAL A 71 9.11 11.64 2.56
C VAL A 71 10.02 10.42 2.39
N ALA A 72 9.86 9.67 1.30
CA ALA A 72 10.76 8.56 0.95
C ALA A 72 10.78 8.36 -0.57
N GLY A 73 11.91 7.84 -1.05
CA GLY A 73 12.10 7.56 -2.47
C GLY A 73 12.73 8.70 -3.27
N VAL A 74 13.27 8.34 -4.42
CA VAL A 74 13.81 9.25 -5.44
C VAL A 74 13.07 9.00 -6.74
N CYS A 75 12.44 10.04 -7.30
CA CYS A 75 11.78 9.93 -8.59
C CYS A 75 12.83 9.78 -9.72
N PRO A 76 12.78 8.72 -10.55
CA PRO A 76 13.77 8.48 -11.60
C PRO A 76 13.77 9.54 -12.73
N SER A 77 12.68 10.26 -12.91
CA SER A 77 12.50 11.23 -14.00
C SER A 77 13.35 12.50 -13.87
N GLY A 78 14.16 12.63 -12.81
CA GLY A 78 15.03 13.80 -12.63
C GLY A 78 14.29 15.11 -12.35
N ALA A 79 12.98 15.09 -12.16
CA ALA A 79 12.23 16.24 -11.68
C ALA A 79 12.68 16.52 -10.23
N THR A 80 13.47 17.56 -10.05
CA THR A 80 13.97 17.96 -8.75
C THR A 80 12.87 18.69 -7.99
N GLY A 81 12.41 18.09 -6.90
CA GLY A 81 11.75 18.85 -5.83
C GLY A 81 12.72 19.91 -5.29
N PRO A 82 12.25 20.86 -4.49
CA PRO A 82 13.12 21.89 -3.91
C PRO A 82 14.29 21.24 -3.18
N ALA A 83 15.49 21.81 -3.36
CA ALA A 83 16.73 21.31 -2.75
C ALA A 83 16.52 21.14 -1.25
N VAL A 84 16.62 19.91 -0.78
CA VAL A 84 16.61 19.62 0.66
C VAL A 84 17.94 20.12 1.21
N PRO A 85 17.97 21.00 2.26
CA PRO A 85 19.21 21.35 2.92
C PRO A 85 19.91 20.06 3.38
N GLU A 86 21.16 19.88 3.01
CA GLU A 86 21.92 18.73 3.50
C GLU A 86 22.01 18.80 5.03
N PRO A 87 21.68 17.71 5.76
CA PRO A 87 22.03 17.64 7.16
C PRO A 87 23.55 17.78 7.27
N PRO A 88 24.07 18.41 8.34
CA PRO A 88 25.51 18.55 8.54
C PRO A 88 26.14 17.15 8.44
N VAL A 89 27.08 17.02 7.53
CA VAL A 89 27.86 15.78 7.34
C VAL A 89 28.57 15.51 8.67
N ALA A 90 28.12 14.47 9.39
CA ALA A 90 28.93 13.93 10.48
C ALA A 90 30.27 13.54 9.86
N ALA A 91 31.38 14.04 10.45
CA ALA A 91 32.70 13.78 9.95
C ALA A 91 32.87 12.28 9.69
N GLN A 92 33.14 11.93 8.43
CA GLN A 92 33.45 10.56 8.04
C GLN A 92 34.69 10.16 8.87
N ALA A 93 34.55 9.09 9.66
CA ALA A 93 35.71 8.38 10.18
C ALA A 93 36.51 7.91 8.96
N GLU A 94 37.78 8.21 8.93
CA GLU A 94 38.69 7.71 7.92
C GLU A 94 38.56 6.18 7.90
N GLU A 95 38.18 5.60 6.74
CA GLU A 95 38.14 4.16 6.56
C GLU A 95 39.57 3.66 6.66
N ASP A 96 39.83 2.80 7.65
CA ASP A 96 41.07 2.04 7.74
C ASP A 96 41.17 1.17 6.46
N GLU A 97 42.21 1.39 5.66
CA GLU A 97 42.54 0.58 4.50
C GLU A 97 42.62 -0.90 4.92
N ASP A 98 41.81 -1.76 4.32
CA ASP A 98 41.88 -3.21 4.48
C ASP A 98 43.24 -3.72 3.99
N PRO A 99 44.12 -4.21 4.88
CA PRO A 99 45.47 -4.66 4.48
C PRO A 99 45.46 -5.94 3.64
N PHE A 100 44.30 -6.52 3.32
CA PHE A 100 44.11 -7.72 2.50
C PHE A 100 43.43 -7.48 1.15
N ALA A 101 43.29 -6.24 0.71
CA ALA A 101 42.78 -5.94 -0.63
C ALA A 101 43.73 -6.53 -1.67
N ASP A 102 43.28 -7.60 -2.35
CA ASP A 102 43.99 -8.26 -3.44
C ASP A 102 44.08 -7.30 -4.66
N HIS A 103 45.27 -6.76 -4.89
CA HIS A 103 45.59 -5.91 -6.04
C HIS A 103 45.93 -6.72 -7.30
N SER A 104 45.49 -7.99 -7.41
CA SER A 104 45.66 -8.75 -8.66
C SER A 104 44.68 -8.18 -9.71
N GLY A 105 45.19 -7.33 -10.56
CA GLY A 105 44.46 -6.75 -11.70
C GLY A 105 44.19 -7.83 -12.77
N ASP A 106 43.20 -8.68 -12.50
CA ASP A 106 42.70 -9.63 -13.52
C ASP A 106 41.66 -8.91 -14.41
N SER A 107 42.11 -8.45 -15.56
CA SER A 107 41.32 -7.75 -16.59
C SER A 107 40.41 -8.68 -17.42
N THR A 108 40.18 -9.94 -16.99
CA THR A 108 39.44 -10.94 -17.79
C THR A 108 38.00 -11.15 -17.36
N LYS A 109 37.44 -10.34 -16.44
CA LYS A 109 36.02 -10.43 -16.10
C LYS A 109 35.17 -9.90 -17.25
N ALA A 110 34.60 -10.81 -18.03
CA ALA A 110 33.61 -10.46 -19.05
C ALA A 110 32.32 -9.97 -18.38
N TYR A 111 31.97 -8.74 -18.65
CA TYR A 111 30.69 -8.15 -18.24
C TYR A 111 29.67 -8.39 -19.35
N THR A 112 28.49 -8.91 -18.99
CA THR A 112 27.35 -8.97 -19.92
C THR A 112 26.43 -7.81 -19.61
N GLN A 113 26.19 -6.99 -20.64
CA GLN A 113 25.21 -5.91 -20.54
C GLN A 113 23.82 -6.48 -20.75
N VAL A 114 22.93 -6.25 -19.78
CA VAL A 114 21.51 -6.63 -19.85
C VAL A 114 20.68 -5.36 -19.73
N THR A 115 19.78 -5.15 -20.69
CA THR A 115 18.81 -4.04 -20.66
C THR A 115 17.47 -4.61 -20.20
N ASP A 116 16.92 -4.09 -19.11
CA ASP A 116 15.59 -4.49 -18.63
C ASP A 116 14.46 -3.82 -19.44
N LEU A 117 13.22 -4.20 -19.17
CA LEU A 117 12.05 -3.68 -19.90
C LEU A 117 11.80 -2.17 -19.69
N SER A 118 12.47 -1.57 -18.70
CA SER A 118 12.43 -0.12 -18.46
C SER A 118 13.53 0.64 -19.24
N GLY A 119 14.38 -0.07 -20.00
CA GLY A 119 15.51 0.51 -20.71
C GLY A 119 16.74 0.75 -19.84
N THR A 120 16.74 0.29 -18.60
CA THR A 120 17.89 0.42 -17.69
C THR A 120 18.98 -0.58 -18.05
N VAL A 121 20.18 -0.09 -18.32
CA VAL A 121 21.37 -0.90 -18.65
C VAL A 121 22.05 -1.39 -17.38
N ARG A 122 22.28 -2.69 -17.28
CA ARG A 122 22.97 -3.33 -16.15
C ARG A 122 24.14 -4.17 -16.66
N TYR A 123 25.19 -4.25 -15.87
CA TYR A 123 26.36 -5.08 -16.16
C TYR A 123 26.37 -6.30 -15.23
N VAL A 124 26.55 -7.50 -15.80
CA VAL A 124 26.53 -8.78 -15.08
C VAL A 124 27.87 -9.45 -15.20
N THR A 125 28.48 -9.85 -14.08
CA THR A 125 29.71 -10.66 -14.07
C THR A 125 29.39 -12.10 -13.69
N GLY A 126 29.93 -13.06 -14.44
CA GLY A 126 29.98 -14.49 -14.04
C GLY A 126 28.63 -15.19 -13.91
N GLY A 127 27.61 -14.78 -14.66
CA GLY A 127 26.32 -15.51 -14.72
C GLY A 127 25.49 -15.51 -13.44
N ARG A 128 25.89 -14.80 -12.41
CA ARG A 128 25.09 -14.51 -11.22
C ARG A 128 24.62 -13.06 -11.32
N LEU A 129 23.30 -12.87 -11.42
CA LEU A 129 22.68 -11.55 -11.22
C LEU A 129 22.89 -11.15 -9.76
N THR A 130 24.03 -10.55 -9.43
CA THR A 130 24.14 -9.75 -8.23
C THR A 130 23.48 -8.43 -8.57
N VAL A 131 22.20 -8.34 -8.33
CA VAL A 131 21.51 -7.06 -8.29
C VAL A 131 22.07 -6.40 -7.03
N GLU A 132 23.09 -5.56 -7.16
CA GLU A 132 23.43 -4.61 -6.13
C GLU A 132 22.27 -3.61 -6.08
N HIS A 133 21.25 -4.01 -5.33
CA HIS A 133 20.26 -3.08 -4.86
C HIS A 133 20.93 -2.28 -3.74
N ASP A 134 21.64 -1.24 -4.09
CA ASP A 134 21.83 -0.16 -3.17
C ASP A 134 20.45 0.48 -2.97
N SER A 135 19.70 -0.16 -2.09
CA SER A 135 18.34 0.26 -1.75
C SER A 135 18.35 1.56 -0.95
N GLY A 136 19.53 2.03 -0.53
CA GLY A 136 19.72 3.17 0.37
C GLY A 136 19.34 2.86 1.82
N ASP A 137 19.31 1.57 2.22
CA ASP A 137 19.09 1.16 3.61
C ASP A 137 20.22 1.69 4.51
N GLY A 138 19.84 2.15 5.71
CA GLY A 138 20.75 2.81 6.65
C GLY A 138 20.99 4.29 6.34
N GLY A 139 20.45 4.81 5.24
CA GLY A 139 20.54 6.21 4.84
C GLY A 139 19.22 6.98 4.94
N PRO A 140 19.22 8.28 4.56
CA PRO A 140 18.02 9.10 4.55
C PRO A 140 16.97 8.56 3.59
N ALA A 141 15.71 8.42 4.05
CA ALA A 141 14.62 7.82 3.26
C ALA A 141 14.39 8.54 1.92
N ARG A 142 14.60 9.85 1.85
CA ARG A 142 14.47 10.65 0.61
C ARG A 142 15.56 10.38 -0.44
N ARG A 143 16.60 9.61 -0.09
CA ARG A 143 17.67 9.18 -1.00
C ARG A 143 17.57 7.70 -1.36
N ALA A 144 16.67 6.97 -0.70
CA ALA A 144 16.44 5.56 -1.01
C ALA A 144 15.79 5.38 -2.38
N ARG A 145 16.08 4.25 -3.02
CA ARG A 145 15.41 3.85 -4.25
C ARG A 145 14.28 2.91 -3.91
N LEU A 146 13.06 3.36 -4.11
CA LEU A 146 11.85 2.53 -4.08
C LEU A 146 11.51 2.07 -5.49
N ASN A 147 10.73 1.00 -5.60
CA ASN A 147 10.32 0.45 -6.89
C ASN A 147 8.84 0.09 -6.85
N PHE A 148 8.01 0.94 -7.44
CA PHE A 148 6.54 0.83 -7.45
C PHE A 148 5.96 0.60 -6.04
N PRO A 149 6.19 1.51 -5.08
CA PRO A 149 5.61 1.38 -3.76
C PRO A 149 4.07 1.34 -3.88
N SER A 150 3.42 0.30 -3.35
CA SER A 150 1.98 0.13 -3.50
C SER A 150 1.18 0.31 -2.21
N ALA A 151 1.81 0.20 -1.04
CA ALA A 151 1.15 0.43 0.23
C ALA A 151 2.03 1.17 1.23
N VAL A 152 1.38 1.87 2.13
CA VAL A 152 1.98 2.57 3.26
C VAL A 152 1.16 2.32 4.53
N ALA A 153 1.84 2.25 5.67
CA ALA A 153 1.22 2.20 6.99
C ALA A 153 2.07 2.99 7.98
N VAL A 154 1.44 3.62 8.98
CA VAL A 154 2.13 4.40 10.01
C VAL A 154 1.78 3.84 11.38
N ASP A 155 2.80 3.53 12.20
CA ASP A 155 2.60 3.08 13.57
C ASP A 155 2.34 4.25 14.53
N ARG A 156 2.09 3.92 15.80
CA ARG A 156 1.81 4.92 16.84
C ARG A 156 2.98 5.85 17.14
N ALA A 157 4.19 5.44 16.85
CA ALA A 157 5.40 6.24 17.04
C ALA A 157 5.67 7.16 15.83
N GLY A 158 4.85 7.05 14.77
CA GLY A 158 5.01 7.81 13.53
C GLY A 158 5.99 7.16 12.53
N ASN A 159 6.48 5.94 12.79
CA ASN A 159 7.32 5.25 11.82
C ASN A 159 6.48 4.85 10.61
N LEU A 160 7.00 5.10 9.42
CA LEU A 160 6.36 4.81 8.15
C LEU A 160 6.86 3.47 7.60
N TYR A 161 5.94 2.54 7.34
CA TYR A 161 6.20 1.27 6.66
C TYR A 161 5.77 1.39 5.20
N ILE A 162 6.57 0.87 4.28
CA ILE A 162 6.39 0.99 2.83
C ILE A 162 6.49 -0.39 2.21
N ALA A 163 5.46 -0.82 1.49
CA ALA A 163 5.55 -1.97 0.60
C ALA A 163 6.32 -1.54 -0.66
N ASP A 164 7.59 -1.88 -0.71
CA ASP A 164 8.50 -1.63 -1.82
C ASP A 164 8.37 -2.80 -2.82
N THR A 165 7.23 -2.80 -3.53
CA THR A 165 6.59 -3.95 -4.17
C THR A 165 7.50 -4.69 -5.14
N MET A 166 8.06 -3.98 -6.12
CA MET A 166 8.92 -4.60 -7.15
C MET A 166 10.35 -4.84 -6.65
N ASN A 167 10.69 -4.35 -5.46
CA ASN A 167 11.90 -4.73 -4.74
C ASN A 167 11.66 -5.91 -3.79
N HIS A 168 10.43 -6.46 -3.74
CA HIS A 168 10.06 -7.62 -2.91
C HIS A 168 10.48 -7.45 -1.44
N ARG A 169 10.19 -6.27 -0.87
CA ARG A 169 10.59 -5.86 0.49
C ARG A 169 9.52 -5.01 1.15
N VAL A 170 9.56 -4.99 2.47
CA VAL A 170 8.92 -3.93 3.25
C VAL A 170 10.00 -3.12 3.94
N ARG A 171 9.92 -1.81 3.77
CA ARG A 171 10.88 -0.85 4.31
C ARG A 171 10.24 -0.05 5.45
N LYS A 172 11.04 0.39 6.42
CA LYS A 172 10.59 1.26 7.50
C LYS A 172 11.40 2.54 7.49
N VAL A 173 10.72 3.68 7.56
CA VAL A 173 11.34 4.98 7.85
C VAL A 173 11.11 5.28 9.32
N ASP A 174 12.18 5.44 10.06
CA ASP A 174 12.14 5.82 11.47
C ASP A 174 11.74 7.30 11.61
N ALA A 175 10.72 7.57 12.41
CA ALA A 175 10.13 8.90 12.53
C ALA A 175 11.10 9.95 13.13
N ALA A 176 11.99 9.53 14.04
CA ALA A 176 12.89 10.44 14.75
C ALA A 176 14.12 10.79 13.91
N THR A 177 14.63 9.84 13.12
CA THR A 177 15.89 9.97 12.37
C THR A 177 15.71 10.19 10.88
N GLY A 178 14.55 9.82 10.32
CA GLY A 178 14.31 9.83 8.88
C GLY A 178 15.11 8.77 8.12
N ILE A 179 15.73 7.82 8.82
CA ILE A 179 16.53 6.74 8.24
C ILE A 179 15.59 5.61 7.78
N ILE A 180 15.82 5.11 6.57
CA ILE A 180 15.08 3.95 6.03
C ILE A 180 15.86 2.67 6.24
N THR A 181 15.16 1.58 6.58
CA THR A 181 15.74 0.25 6.78
C THR A 181 14.81 -0.84 6.21
N ASN A 182 15.39 -1.97 5.82
CA ASN A 182 14.60 -3.16 5.47
C ASN A 182 14.05 -3.82 6.74
N VAL A 183 12.75 -4.18 6.76
CA VAL A 183 12.11 -4.88 7.88
C VAL A 183 11.58 -6.25 7.51
N ALA A 184 11.33 -6.52 6.22
CA ALA A 184 10.97 -7.84 5.72
C ALA A 184 11.34 -7.98 4.24
N GLY A 185 11.69 -9.20 3.85
CA GLY A 185 12.01 -9.54 2.47
C GLY A 185 13.49 -9.43 2.12
N THR A 186 13.97 -10.42 1.38
CA THR A 186 15.35 -10.46 0.86
C THR A 186 15.52 -9.79 -0.50
N GLY A 187 14.43 -9.36 -1.14
CA GLY A 187 14.42 -8.90 -2.53
C GLY A 187 14.28 -10.03 -3.55
N GLN A 188 14.02 -11.25 -3.12
CA GLN A 188 13.78 -12.38 -4.01
C GLN A 188 12.30 -12.68 -4.14
N ALA A 189 11.78 -12.69 -5.37
CA ALA A 189 10.40 -12.98 -5.71
C ALA A 189 10.05 -14.46 -5.49
N ARG A 190 9.84 -14.87 -4.24
CA ARG A 190 9.46 -16.24 -3.86
C ARG A 190 8.91 -16.28 -2.44
N TYR A 191 8.55 -17.47 -1.98
CA TYR A 191 8.09 -17.74 -0.62
C TYR A 191 9.08 -18.63 0.13
N TYR A 192 9.61 -18.17 1.26
CA TYR A 192 10.28 -18.96 2.31
C TYR A 192 10.48 -18.12 3.58
N GLY A 193 10.94 -18.77 4.63
CA GLY A 193 11.50 -18.13 5.83
C GLY A 193 10.50 -17.88 6.94
N ASP A 194 9.34 -18.53 6.94
CA ASP A 194 8.45 -18.53 8.11
C ASP A 194 9.17 -19.09 9.33
N ASP A 195 8.77 -18.60 10.50
CA ASP A 195 9.33 -18.88 11.81
C ASP A 195 10.79 -18.41 11.99
N GLY A 196 11.31 -17.63 11.05
CA GLY A 196 12.64 -17.02 11.07
C GLY A 196 12.61 -15.51 11.00
N PRO A 197 13.80 -14.86 10.93
CA PRO A 197 13.90 -13.40 10.81
C PRO A 197 13.26 -12.89 9.51
N ALA A 198 12.37 -11.91 9.61
CA ALA A 198 11.64 -11.36 8.46
C ALA A 198 12.56 -10.77 7.39
N VAL A 199 13.69 -10.19 7.78
CA VAL A 199 14.69 -9.65 6.86
C VAL A 199 15.42 -10.74 6.04
N SER A 200 15.36 -11.99 6.51
CA SER A 200 15.93 -13.16 5.83
C SER A 200 14.87 -13.99 5.10
N ALA A 201 13.60 -13.66 5.24
CA ALA A 201 12.50 -14.31 4.53
C ALA A 201 12.36 -13.75 3.11
N ALA A 202 11.77 -14.52 2.20
CA ALA A 202 11.36 -14.00 0.91
C ALA A 202 9.85 -13.70 0.91
N ILE A 203 9.51 -12.58 0.33
CA ILE A 203 8.14 -12.15 0.01
C ILE A 203 8.08 -11.80 -1.47
N ASN A 204 6.89 -11.84 -2.06
CA ASN A 204 6.74 -11.65 -3.50
C ASN A 204 5.62 -10.64 -3.80
N GLU A 205 6.04 -9.47 -4.28
CA GLU A 205 5.13 -8.36 -4.59
C GLU A 205 4.21 -8.02 -3.40
N PRO A 206 4.77 -7.55 -2.27
CA PRO A 206 3.94 -7.07 -1.17
C PRO A 206 3.13 -5.86 -1.64
N THR A 207 1.79 -5.89 -1.49
CA THR A 207 0.88 -4.86 -2.02
C THR A 207 0.02 -4.19 -0.97
N GLY A 208 -0.15 -4.78 0.21
CA GLY A 208 -0.95 -4.25 1.30
C GLY A 208 -0.22 -4.34 2.63
N LEU A 209 -0.37 -3.33 3.47
CA LEU A 209 0.23 -3.25 4.80
C LEU A 209 -0.80 -2.80 5.83
N ALA A 210 -0.74 -3.42 7.01
CA ALA A 210 -1.37 -2.91 8.22
C ALA A 210 -0.42 -3.08 9.40
N VAL A 211 -0.36 -2.10 10.30
CA VAL A 211 0.53 -2.12 11.44
C VAL A 211 -0.21 -1.84 12.75
N SER A 212 0.09 -2.63 13.77
CA SER A 212 -0.28 -2.39 15.16
C SER A 212 0.95 -2.09 15.99
N ASP A 213 0.78 -1.89 17.29
CA ASP A 213 1.92 -1.72 18.22
C ASP A 213 2.79 -3.00 18.31
N GLU A 214 2.22 -4.18 17.99
CA GLU A 214 2.86 -5.48 18.17
C GLU A 214 3.33 -6.12 16.86
N ALA A 215 2.65 -5.83 15.73
CA ALA A 215 2.88 -6.57 14.50
C ALA A 215 2.63 -5.76 13.23
N LEU A 216 3.39 -6.10 12.19
CA LEU A 216 3.19 -5.67 10.82
C LEU A 216 2.56 -6.83 10.02
N TYR A 217 1.45 -6.57 9.35
CA TYR A 217 0.79 -7.52 8.45
C TYR A 217 1.06 -7.11 7.00
N ILE A 218 1.34 -8.10 6.16
CA ILE A 218 1.78 -7.92 4.78
C ILE A 218 0.90 -8.79 3.88
N ALA A 219 0.22 -8.19 2.91
CA ALA A 219 -0.37 -8.91 1.80
C ALA A 219 0.77 -9.33 0.84
N ASP A 220 1.20 -10.56 0.95
CA ASP A 220 2.26 -11.20 0.14
C ASP A 220 1.63 -11.76 -1.13
N GLN A 221 1.25 -10.82 -2.04
CA GLN A 221 0.25 -11.01 -3.10
C GLN A 221 0.57 -12.19 -4.01
N SER A 222 1.73 -12.20 -4.62
CA SER A 222 2.11 -13.24 -5.59
C SER A 222 2.48 -14.57 -4.94
N ASN A 223 2.57 -14.61 -3.60
CA ASN A 223 2.66 -15.85 -2.82
C ASN A 223 1.27 -16.33 -2.32
N ASN A 224 0.20 -15.62 -2.63
CA ASN A 224 -1.18 -15.94 -2.18
C ASN A 224 -1.28 -16.12 -0.67
N ARG A 225 -0.63 -15.24 0.10
CA ARG A 225 -0.55 -15.30 1.57
C ARG A 225 -0.70 -13.93 2.21
N VAL A 226 -1.10 -13.94 3.47
CA VAL A 226 -0.90 -12.82 4.38
C VAL A 226 0.13 -13.22 5.42
N ARG A 227 1.18 -12.41 5.54
CA ARG A 227 2.29 -12.64 6.47
C ARG A 227 2.18 -11.66 7.65
N ARG A 228 2.69 -12.07 8.80
CA ARG A 228 2.78 -11.25 10.01
C ARG A 228 4.24 -11.21 10.48
N VAL A 229 4.76 -10.02 10.70
CA VAL A 229 6.05 -9.81 11.35
C VAL A 229 5.77 -9.34 12.78
N ASP A 230 6.29 -10.06 13.75
CA ASP A 230 6.29 -9.64 15.15
C ASP A 230 7.34 -8.53 15.33
N LEU A 231 6.93 -7.34 15.73
CA LEU A 231 7.82 -6.16 15.77
C LEU A 231 8.82 -6.20 16.92
N ALA A 232 8.56 -7.00 17.97
CA ALA A 232 9.48 -7.14 19.10
C ALA A 232 10.60 -8.14 18.80
N THR A 233 10.29 -9.24 18.08
CA THR A 233 11.23 -10.33 17.81
C THR A 233 11.79 -10.30 16.39
N GLY A 234 11.12 -9.61 15.47
CA GLY A 234 11.44 -9.60 14.04
C GLY A 234 11.12 -10.90 13.32
N VAL A 235 10.37 -11.83 13.94
CA VAL A 235 10.00 -13.12 13.35
C VAL A 235 8.80 -12.96 12.43
N ILE A 236 8.87 -13.56 11.24
CA ILE A 236 7.77 -13.60 10.28
C ILE A 236 7.05 -14.94 10.30
N THR A 237 5.71 -14.91 10.15
CA THR A 237 4.85 -16.11 10.06
C THR A 237 3.76 -15.89 9.03
N THR A 238 3.20 -16.96 8.47
CA THR A 238 1.97 -16.90 7.67
C THR A 238 0.75 -16.90 8.61
N VAL A 239 -0.20 -15.98 8.39
CA VAL A 239 -1.47 -15.91 9.14
C VAL A 239 -2.68 -16.30 8.31
N ALA A 240 -2.58 -16.25 6.98
CA ALA A 240 -3.61 -16.75 6.07
C ALA A 240 -2.99 -17.11 4.71
N GLY A 241 -3.59 -18.06 4.03
CA GLY A 241 -3.17 -18.52 2.71
C GLY A 241 -2.25 -19.73 2.75
N ASP A 242 -2.56 -20.76 1.96
CA ASP A 242 -1.71 -21.95 1.75
C ASP A 242 -0.75 -21.82 0.56
N GLY A 243 -0.87 -20.72 -0.19
CA GLY A 243 -0.10 -20.42 -1.40
C GLY A 243 -0.77 -20.84 -2.70
N THR A 244 -1.89 -21.55 -2.64
CA THR A 244 -2.68 -21.90 -3.82
C THR A 244 -3.58 -20.74 -4.23
N ALA A 245 -3.49 -20.32 -5.49
CA ALA A 245 -4.37 -19.26 -6.03
C ALA A 245 -5.77 -19.84 -6.28
N ALA A 246 -6.62 -19.88 -5.25
CA ALA A 246 -7.97 -20.44 -5.32
C ALA A 246 -8.85 -19.89 -4.17
N TYR A 247 -10.11 -20.33 -4.15
CA TYR A 247 -11.01 -20.16 -3.02
C TYR A 247 -11.34 -21.55 -2.42
N SER A 248 -11.01 -21.77 -1.16
CA SER A 248 -11.23 -23.06 -0.48
C SER A 248 -12.37 -23.06 0.53
N GLY A 249 -13.17 -21.98 0.58
CA GLY A 249 -14.31 -21.89 1.48
C GLY A 249 -14.03 -21.15 2.79
N ASP A 250 -15.00 -21.24 3.70
CA ASP A 250 -15.02 -20.54 4.99
C ASP A 250 -15.02 -21.54 6.16
N GLN A 251 -14.79 -21.04 7.37
CA GLN A 251 -14.78 -21.82 8.62
C GLN A 251 -13.68 -22.90 8.66
N VAL A 252 -12.60 -22.67 7.96
CA VAL A 252 -11.38 -23.48 7.98
C VAL A 252 -10.24 -22.68 8.62
N SER A 253 -9.15 -23.36 8.98
CA SER A 253 -7.93 -22.69 9.46
C SER A 253 -7.43 -21.74 8.36
N ALA A 254 -7.19 -20.48 8.72
CA ALA A 254 -6.78 -19.44 7.76
C ALA A 254 -5.48 -19.78 7.04
N VAL A 255 -4.52 -20.43 7.71
CA VAL A 255 -3.24 -20.86 7.11
C VAL A 255 -3.38 -22.05 6.17
N GLN A 256 -4.53 -22.75 6.18
CA GLN A 256 -4.86 -23.84 5.26
C GLN A 256 -5.87 -23.42 4.20
N ALA A 257 -6.38 -22.20 4.28
CA ALA A 257 -7.27 -21.65 3.28
C ALA A 257 -6.48 -21.16 2.07
N SER A 258 -7.04 -21.35 0.87
CA SER A 258 -6.49 -20.74 -0.34
C SER A 258 -6.99 -19.31 -0.48
N LEU A 259 -6.10 -18.42 -0.89
CA LEU A 259 -6.35 -17.02 -1.28
C LEU A 259 -5.89 -16.83 -2.72
N ALA A 260 -6.43 -15.86 -3.43
CA ALA A 260 -5.99 -15.54 -4.79
C ALA A 260 -5.58 -14.08 -4.91
N GLY A 261 -4.27 -13.85 -4.93
CA GLY A 261 -3.66 -12.53 -5.06
C GLY A 261 -4.18 -11.53 -4.03
N PRO A 262 -4.06 -11.79 -2.71
CA PRO A 262 -4.51 -10.85 -1.69
C PRO A 262 -3.76 -9.53 -1.84
N SER A 263 -4.47 -8.41 -2.04
CA SER A 263 -3.81 -7.13 -2.30
C SER A 263 -3.91 -6.14 -1.14
N GLY A 264 -4.93 -6.22 -0.31
CA GLY A 264 -5.12 -5.35 0.84
C GLY A 264 -5.21 -6.12 2.14
N VAL A 265 -4.72 -5.52 3.21
CA VAL A 265 -4.88 -6.03 4.58
C VAL A 265 -5.19 -4.86 5.52
N ALA A 266 -6.11 -5.08 6.46
CA ALA A 266 -6.48 -4.10 7.49
C ALA A 266 -6.77 -4.78 8.83
N LEU A 267 -6.66 -4.01 9.92
CA LEU A 267 -6.88 -4.51 11.28
C LEU A 267 -8.13 -3.89 11.88
N GLY A 268 -9.00 -4.73 12.41
CA GLY A 268 -10.08 -4.31 13.29
C GLY A 268 -9.57 -3.97 14.70
N GLY A 269 -10.32 -3.14 15.41
CA GLY A 269 -10.00 -2.79 16.81
C GLY A 269 -10.05 -3.98 17.79
N ASP A 270 -10.66 -5.08 17.36
CA ASP A 270 -10.75 -6.38 18.03
C ASP A 270 -9.63 -7.37 17.65
N GLY A 271 -8.69 -6.93 16.81
CA GLY A 271 -7.57 -7.73 16.31
C GLY A 271 -7.91 -8.62 15.12
N VAL A 272 -9.14 -8.56 14.60
CA VAL A 272 -9.52 -9.27 13.38
C VAL A 272 -8.71 -8.74 12.19
N VAL A 273 -8.13 -9.65 11.43
CA VAL A 273 -7.40 -9.32 10.20
C VAL A 273 -8.34 -9.42 9.01
N TYR A 274 -8.59 -8.29 8.34
CA TYR A 274 -9.38 -8.26 7.11
C TYR A 274 -8.45 -8.30 5.90
N VAL A 275 -8.84 -9.06 4.87
CA VAL A 275 -8.04 -9.32 3.67
C VAL A 275 -8.89 -9.08 2.43
N ALA A 276 -8.41 -8.26 1.52
CA ALA A 276 -8.95 -8.18 0.17
C ALA A 276 -8.41 -9.36 -0.65
N ASP A 277 -9.24 -10.40 -0.78
CA ASP A 277 -8.96 -11.63 -1.55
C ASP A 277 -9.34 -11.36 -3.01
N THR A 278 -8.49 -10.60 -3.69
CA THR A 278 -8.77 -9.79 -4.88
C THR A 278 -9.31 -10.60 -6.05
N PHE A 279 -8.61 -11.66 -6.43
CA PHE A 279 -9.02 -12.48 -7.58
C PHE A 279 -10.13 -13.49 -7.24
N ASN A 280 -10.43 -13.65 -5.95
CA ASN A 280 -11.63 -14.36 -5.49
C ASN A 280 -12.85 -13.43 -5.34
N SER A 281 -12.72 -12.14 -5.64
CA SER A 281 -13.79 -11.14 -5.53
C SER A 281 -14.48 -11.14 -4.15
N ARG A 282 -13.66 -11.18 -3.07
CA ARG A 282 -14.13 -11.27 -1.68
C ARG A 282 -13.31 -10.41 -0.73
N ILE A 283 -13.95 -10.03 0.36
CA ILE A 283 -13.27 -9.60 1.58
C ILE A 283 -13.37 -10.72 2.58
N ARG A 284 -12.23 -11.14 3.12
CA ARG A 284 -12.14 -12.20 4.11
C ARG A 284 -11.77 -11.61 5.47
N SER A 285 -12.13 -12.28 6.54
CA SER A 285 -11.69 -11.98 7.91
C SER A 285 -11.01 -13.20 8.52
N VAL A 286 -9.94 -12.97 9.27
CA VAL A 286 -9.28 -13.99 10.11
C VAL A 286 -9.50 -13.61 11.56
N ASP A 287 -10.15 -14.50 12.29
CA ASP A 287 -10.40 -14.34 13.73
C ASP A 287 -9.12 -14.69 14.50
N PRO A 288 -8.53 -13.76 15.27
CA PRO A 288 -7.30 -14.01 16.01
C PRO A 288 -7.45 -15.04 17.15
N ALA A 289 -8.67 -15.24 17.68
CA ALA A 289 -8.91 -16.17 18.76
C ALA A 289 -9.01 -17.63 18.30
N THR A 290 -9.59 -17.86 17.11
CA THR A 290 -9.82 -19.19 16.56
C THR A 290 -8.87 -19.57 15.42
N GLY A 291 -8.22 -18.58 14.79
CA GLY A 291 -7.42 -18.76 13.58
C GLY A 291 -8.24 -19.16 12.35
N GLN A 292 -9.58 -19.03 12.40
CA GLN A 292 -10.45 -19.37 11.28
C GLN A 292 -10.64 -18.20 10.33
N ILE A 293 -10.82 -18.52 9.04
CA ILE A 293 -11.14 -17.54 8.01
C ILE A 293 -12.62 -17.59 7.63
N ALA A 294 -13.20 -16.42 7.33
CA ALA A 294 -14.57 -16.30 6.86
C ALA A 294 -14.70 -15.21 5.80
N THR A 295 -15.68 -15.34 4.90
CA THR A 295 -16.07 -14.29 3.97
C THR A 295 -16.98 -13.28 4.67
N VAL A 296 -16.66 -12.00 4.59
CA VAL A 296 -17.47 -10.91 5.16
C VAL A 296 -18.20 -10.09 4.09
N ALA A 297 -17.64 -10.02 2.88
CA ALA A 297 -18.27 -9.36 1.73
C ALA A 297 -17.80 -10.02 0.42
N GLY A 298 -18.64 -9.93 -0.61
CA GLY A 298 -18.37 -10.56 -1.89
C GLY A 298 -18.86 -12.02 -1.93
N ASP A 299 -19.38 -12.44 -3.07
CA ASP A 299 -19.89 -13.81 -3.33
C ASP A 299 -19.00 -14.59 -4.32
N GLY A 300 -17.95 -13.93 -4.86
CA GLY A 300 -17.06 -14.48 -5.88
C GLY A 300 -17.59 -14.34 -7.30
N GLY A 301 -18.77 -13.76 -7.47
CA GLY A 301 -19.28 -13.36 -8.78
C GLY A 301 -18.59 -12.08 -9.26
N THR A 302 -18.43 -11.96 -10.58
CA THR A 302 -17.97 -10.71 -11.19
C THR A 302 -19.11 -9.70 -11.15
N TYR A 303 -18.99 -8.65 -10.35
CA TYR A 303 -19.97 -7.58 -10.34
C TYR A 303 -19.70 -6.61 -11.50
N ARG A 304 -20.75 -6.30 -12.24
CA ARG A 304 -20.76 -5.13 -13.12
C ARG A 304 -21.85 -4.20 -12.63
N TYR A 305 -21.44 -3.03 -12.16
CA TYR A 305 -22.40 -2.03 -11.72
C TYR A 305 -23.37 -1.64 -12.84
N GLN A 306 -24.65 -1.85 -12.60
CA GLN A 306 -25.72 -1.61 -13.59
C GLN A 306 -26.52 -0.33 -13.32
N GLY A 307 -26.02 0.56 -12.44
CA GLY A 307 -26.64 1.83 -12.15
C GLY A 307 -27.14 1.99 -10.70
N PRO A 308 -27.76 3.13 -10.36
CA PRO A 308 -28.14 3.49 -8.98
C PRO A 308 -29.13 2.52 -8.31
N ALA A 309 -29.80 1.69 -9.07
CA ALA A 309 -30.84 0.78 -8.56
C ALA A 309 -30.34 -0.38 -7.71
N GLU A 310 -29.03 -0.69 -7.73
CA GLU A 310 -28.45 -1.82 -6.99
C GLU A 310 -27.28 -1.42 -6.07
N PRO A 311 -27.49 -0.53 -5.07
CA PRO A 311 -26.40 -0.11 -4.20
C PRO A 311 -25.93 -1.19 -3.21
N SER A 312 -26.66 -2.31 -3.09
CA SER A 312 -26.46 -3.35 -2.07
C SER A 312 -26.11 -4.73 -2.64
N SER A 313 -25.71 -4.82 -3.92
CA SER A 313 -25.25 -6.10 -4.48
C SER A 313 -24.12 -6.67 -3.63
N PRO A 314 -24.16 -7.97 -3.24
CA PRO A 314 -23.10 -8.60 -2.48
C PRO A 314 -21.82 -8.81 -3.31
N SER A 315 -21.92 -8.86 -4.64
CA SER A 315 -20.78 -9.13 -5.52
C SER A 315 -19.80 -7.96 -5.53
N LEU A 316 -18.51 -8.28 -5.60
CA LEU A 316 -17.38 -7.33 -5.74
C LEU A 316 -16.61 -7.66 -7.02
N SER A 317 -15.93 -6.66 -7.57
CA SER A 317 -15.09 -6.83 -8.76
C SER A 317 -13.67 -6.36 -8.46
N ARG A 318 -12.80 -7.31 -8.13
CA ARG A 318 -11.39 -7.09 -7.77
C ARG A 318 -11.21 -6.06 -6.65
N PRO A 319 -11.73 -6.33 -5.43
CA PRO A 319 -11.46 -5.47 -4.29
C PRO A 319 -9.95 -5.41 -4.04
N ALA A 320 -9.40 -4.21 -3.91
CA ALA A 320 -7.95 -4.01 -3.75
C ALA A 320 -7.61 -3.41 -2.38
N GLY A 321 -7.94 -2.15 -2.16
CA GLY A 321 -7.71 -1.46 -0.89
C GLY A 321 -8.79 -1.77 0.13
N ILE A 322 -8.39 -1.83 1.39
CA ILE A 322 -9.28 -2.08 2.52
C ILE A 322 -8.85 -1.26 3.74
N ALA A 323 -9.81 -0.71 4.46
CA ALA A 323 -9.59 -0.01 5.72
C ALA A 323 -10.73 -0.31 6.70
N VAL A 324 -10.44 -0.25 8.00
CA VAL A 324 -11.44 -0.43 9.06
C VAL A 324 -11.58 0.88 9.81
N GLY A 325 -12.81 1.39 9.87
CA GLY A 325 -13.13 2.59 10.63
C GLY A 325 -13.24 2.34 12.13
N SER A 326 -13.15 3.39 12.93
CA SER A 326 -13.35 3.33 14.39
C SER A 326 -14.77 2.86 14.79
N ASP A 327 -15.72 2.91 13.85
CA ASP A 327 -17.08 2.40 13.96
C ASP A 327 -17.22 0.88 13.72
N GLY A 328 -16.11 0.21 13.35
CA GLY A 328 -16.06 -1.21 12.98
C GLY A 328 -16.59 -1.52 11.60
N ASN A 329 -16.85 -0.50 10.77
CA ASN A 329 -17.19 -0.69 9.36
C ASN A 329 -15.94 -0.94 8.53
N VAL A 330 -16.07 -1.77 7.49
CA VAL A 330 -15.00 -2.10 6.57
C VAL A 330 -15.24 -1.37 5.25
N TYR A 331 -14.32 -0.49 4.92
CA TYR A 331 -14.32 0.30 3.68
C TYR A 331 -13.43 -0.40 2.67
N MET A 332 -13.87 -0.49 1.42
CA MET A 332 -13.12 -1.20 0.38
C MET A 332 -13.26 -0.50 -0.97
N THR A 333 -12.21 -0.59 -1.74
CA THR A 333 -12.28 -0.26 -3.16
C THR A 333 -12.83 -1.45 -3.92
N ASP A 334 -13.80 -1.22 -4.78
CA ASP A 334 -14.33 -2.17 -5.77
C ASP A 334 -13.78 -1.72 -7.13
N SER A 335 -12.50 -2.07 -7.37
CA SER A 335 -11.64 -1.33 -8.32
C SER A 335 -12.15 -1.40 -9.77
N ASP A 336 -12.49 -2.60 -10.26
CA ASP A 336 -12.98 -2.77 -11.63
C ASP A 336 -14.42 -2.26 -11.82
N SER A 337 -15.14 -2.04 -10.72
CA SER A 337 -16.47 -1.40 -10.74
C SER A 337 -16.41 0.12 -10.55
N HIS A 338 -15.19 0.69 -10.33
CA HIS A 338 -14.98 2.14 -10.10
C HIS A 338 -15.79 2.69 -8.93
N LEU A 339 -15.91 1.90 -7.84
CA LEU A 339 -16.72 2.20 -6.67
C LEU A 339 -15.90 2.15 -5.38
N ILE A 340 -16.40 2.88 -4.38
CA ILE A 340 -16.07 2.65 -2.99
C ILE A 340 -17.28 2.03 -2.30
N ARG A 341 -17.06 0.90 -1.62
CA ARG A 341 -18.07 0.17 -0.90
C ARG A 341 -17.76 0.18 0.60
N VAL A 342 -18.81 0.03 1.39
CA VAL A 342 -18.71 -0.12 2.84
C VAL A 342 -19.54 -1.32 3.30
N TRP A 343 -18.90 -2.20 4.07
CA TRP A 343 -19.58 -3.27 4.79
C TRP A 343 -19.81 -2.82 6.23
N ASN A 344 -21.07 -2.84 6.65
CA ASN A 344 -21.45 -2.50 8.01
C ASN A 344 -21.32 -3.70 8.92
N GLY A 345 -20.40 -3.63 9.89
CA GLY A 345 -20.11 -4.72 10.81
C GLY A 345 -21.27 -5.15 11.70
N ARG A 346 -22.24 -4.28 11.96
CA ARG A 346 -23.42 -4.57 12.81
C ARG A 346 -24.54 -5.18 12.02
N SER A 347 -24.94 -4.56 10.90
CA SER A 347 -26.06 -5.04 10.07
C SER A 347 -25.66 -6.16 9.11
N LYS A 348 -24.36 -6.38 8.91
CA LYS A 348 -23.80 -7.34 7.93
C LYS A 348 -24.24 -7.07 6.49
N THR A 349 -24.44 -5.79 6.18
CA THR A 349 -24.84 -5.34 4.83
C THR A 349 -23.71 -4.58 4.16
N ILE A 350 -23.64 -4.71 2.84
CA ILE A 350 -22.74 -3.91 2.01
C ILE A 350 -23.54 -2.81 1.32
N SER A 351 -22.94 -1.63 1.18
CA SER A 351 -23.54 -0.52 0.43
C SER A 351 -22.48 0.24 -0.36
N ARG A 352 -22.93 1.00 -1.35
CA ARG A 352 -22.10 1.92 -2.11
C ARG A 352 -21.91 3.21 -1.32
N LEU A 353 -20.66 3.67 -1.20
CA LEU A 353 -20.29 4.92 -0.56
C LEU A 353 -20.00 6.03 -1.59
N SER A 354 -19.33 5.67 -2.70
CA SER A 354 -18.98 6.61 -3.77
C SER A 354 -18.79 5.88 -5.10
N GLY A 355 -18.78 6.64 -6.16
CA GLY A 355 -18.57 6.15 -7.52
C GLY A 355 -19.86 6.00 -8.32
N THR A 356 -19.83 6.30 -9.61
CA THR A 356 -20.95 6.10 -10.56
C THR A 356 -20.85 4.79 -11.32
N GLY A 357 -19.74 4.04 -11.17
CA GLY A 357 -19.46 2.84 -11.97
C GLY A 357 -18.89 3.14 -13.36
N VAL A 358 -18.62 4.41 -13.66
CA VAL A 358 -18.01 4.85 -14.92
C VAL A 358 -16.60 5.34 -14.65
N ALA A 359 -15.62 4.79 -15.39
CA ALA A 359 -14.22 5.15 -15.30
C ALA A 359 -13.99 6.56 -15.86
N GLN A 360 -14.07 7.57 -15.02
CA GLN A 360 -13.80 8.96 -15.34
C GLN A 360 -13.57 9.81 -14.09
N PHE A 361 -13.13 11.03 -14.25
CA PHE A 361 -13.06 12.03 -13.19
C PHE A 361 -14.33 12.88 -13.18
N GLY A 362 -14.88 13.18 -11.98
CA GLY A 362 -16.00 14.11 -11.84
C GLY A 362 -16.58 14.16 -10.44
N GLY A 363 -17.45 15.16 -10.24
CA GLY A 363 -18.31 15.26 -9.06
C GLY A 363 -17.74 16.02 -7.88
N ASP A 364 -16.59 16.70 -7.99
CA ASP A 364 -16.02 17.50 -6.89
C ASP A 364 -17.01 18.57 -6.38
N GLY A 365 -17.08 18.70 -5.05
CA GLY A 365 -18.00 19.57 -4.35
C GLY A 365 -19.46 19.08 -4.31
N GLY A 366 -19.73 17.91 -4.90
CA GLY A 366 -21.07 17.31 -4.98
C GLY A 366 -21.24 16.05 -4.16
N ASP A 367 -22.40 15.42 -4.33
CA ASP A 367 -22.75 14.14 -3.70
C ASP A 367 -21.75 13.05 -4.07
N ALA A 368 -21.17 12.37 -3.07
CA ALA A 368 -20.22 11.31 -3.25
C ALA A 368 -20.77 10.15 -4.11
N LEU A 369 -22.08 9.89 -4.05
CA LEU A 369 -22.71 8.86 -4.88
C LEU A 369 -22.83 9.27 -6.36
N ALA A 370 -22.75 10.56 -6.67
CA ALA A 370 -22.71 11.10 -8.03
C ALA A 370 -21.28 11.37 -8.53
N GLY A 371 -20.29 11.25 -7.67
CA GLY A 371 -18.87 11.38 -8.03
C GLY A 371 -18.41 10.18 -8.86
N SER A 372 -17.57 10.43 -9.86
CA SER A 372 -16.96 9.35 -10.66
C SER A 372 -15.50 9.15 -10.26
N LEU A 373 -15.07 7.89 -10.31
CA LEU A 373 -13.73 7.41 -9.98
C LEU A 373 -13.17 6.57 -11.14
N SER A 374 -11.86 6.40 -11.18
CA SER A 374 -11.22 5.56 -12.20
C SER A 374 -10.24 4.58 -11.53
N TYR A 375 -10.65 3.30 -11.45
CA TYR A 375 -9.87 2.22 -10.84
C TYR A 375 -9.31 2.62 -9.47
N PRO A 376 -10.15 2.91 -8.45
CA PRO A 376 -9.65 3.26 -7.12
C PRO A 376 -8.91 2.07 -6.53
N PHE A 377 -7.66 2.27 -6.09
CA PHE A 377 -6.83 1.19 -5.53
C PHE A 377 -6.74 1.25 -4.01
N GLY A 378 -6.45 2.41 -3.45
CA GLY A 378 -6.28 2.59 -2.01
C GLY A 378 -7.47 3.27 -1.35
N VAL A 379 -7.75 2.88 -0.12
CA VAL A 379 -8.69 3.54 0.77
C VAL A 379 -8.10 3.66 2.17
N ALA A 380 -8.29 4.80 2.82
CA ALA A 380 -7.95 5.00 4.23
C ALA A 380 -9.09 5.72 4.94
N VAL A 381 -9.20 5.52 6.24
CA VAL A 381 -10.23 6.17 7.07
C VAL A 381 -9.55 6.75 8.30
N ASP A 382 -9.81 8.02 8.57
CA ASP A 382 -9.29 8.66 9.78
C ASP A 382 -10.20 8.44 11.01
N ALA A 383 -9.73 8.88 12.17
CA ALA A 383 -10.46 8.73 13.43
C ALA A 383 -11.82 9.48 13.45
N SER A 384 -12.02 10.46 12.58
CA SER A 384 -13.29 11.21 12.44
C SER A 384 -14.27 10.50 11.49
N GLY A 385 -13.85 9.47 10.78
CA GLY A 385 -14.64 8.76 9.77
C GLY A 385 -14.54 9.38 8.37
N THR A 386 -13.62 10.31 8.15
CA THR A 386 -13.31 10.82 6.81
C THR A 386 -12.63 9.72 5.99
N VAL A 387 -13.12 9.49 4.79
CA VAL A 387 -12.59 8.46 3.89
C VAL A 387 -11.75 9.09 2.80
N TYR A 388 -10.53 8.60 2.64
CA TYR A 388 -9.59 9.01 1.60
C TYR A 388 -9.48 7.90 0.56
N VAL A 389 -9.47 8.27 -0.71
CA VAL A 389 -9.48 7.33 -1.84
C VAL A 389 -8.37 7.68 -2.81
N ALA A 390 -7.52 6.71 -3.13
CA ALA A 390 -6.62 6.82 -4.27
C ALA A 390 -7.42 6.56 -5.55
N ASP A 391 -7.77 7.64 -6.24
CA ASP A 391 -8.46 7.64 -7.53
C ASP A 391 -7.39 7.48 -8.63
N THR A 392 -6.86 6.26 -8.74
CA THR A 392 -5.55 5.91 -9.27
C THR A 392 -5.34 6.40 -10.69
N PHE A 393 -6.24 6.06 -11.63
CA PHE A 393 -6.09 6.47 -13.03
C PHE A 393 -6.62 7.89 -13.32
N ASN A 394 -7.17 8.56 -12.31
CA ASN A 394 -7.39 10.00 -12.35
C ASN A 394 -6.21 10.79 -11.75
N HIS A 395 -5.15 10.10 -11.29
CA HIS A 395 -3.94 10.70 -10.69
C HIS A 395 -4.26 11.67 -9.54
N ARG A 396 -5.24 11.29 -8.67
CA ARG A 396 -5.76 12.12 -7.59
C ARG A 396 -5.99 11.33 -6.32
N ILE A 397 -6.01 12.07 -5.24
CA ILE A 397 -6.58 11.59 -3.97
C ILE A 397 -7.88 12.33 -3.75
N ARG A 398 -8.96 11.55 -3.55
CA ARG A 398 -10.28 12.08 -3.25
C ARG A 398 -10.58 11.93 -1.76
N VAL A 399 -11.34 12.84 -1.22
CA VAL A 399 -11.83 12.80 0.16
C VAL A 399 -13.35 12.76 0.18
N LEU A 400 -13.90 11.90 1.03
CA LEU A 400 -15.32 11.76 1.27
C LEU A 400 -15.61 12.21 2.70
N THR A 401 -16.38 13.28 2.84
CA THR A 401 -16.78 13.82 4.15
C THR A 401 -18.27 13.60 4.35
N ALA A 402 -18.68 13.20 5.57
CA ALA A 402 -20.11 13.15 5.90
C ALA A 402 -20.72 14.56 5.80
N THR A 403 -21.92 14.66 5.25
CA THR A 403 -22.69 15.93 5.37
C THR A 403 -23.15 16.08 6.81
N ALA A 404 -22.94 17.27 7.39
CA ALA A 404 -23.27 17.62 8.77
C ALA A 404 -24.77 17.50 9.08
#